data_b5c72a033f8dc7c5b02e5677bb5f974d
#
_entry.id   b5c72a033f8dc7c5b02e5677bb5f974d
#
_cell.length_a   1.000
_cell.length_b   1.000
_cell.length_c   1.000
_cell.angle_alpha   90.00
_cell.angle_beta   90.00
_cell.angle_gamma   90.00
#
_symmetry.space_group_name_H-M   'P 1'
#
loop_
_entity.id
_entity.type
_entity.pdbx_description
1 polymer ?
#
loop_
_entity_poly.entity_id
_entity_poly.type
_entity_poly.pdbx_seq_one_letter_code
_entity_poly.pdbx_strand_id
1 'polypeptide(L)'
;APQRGRVQKKAAVTMLTQNPQELFSKNTVSEELLPLANADDRQKIVALCELEPFLDAHPYDLSGGEQQRLALAMALLKKPEILILDEPTKGLDACFKKKLADILKSQKKLSILLVSHDLEFCAEYADRIGMIFAGQLTSEGTPEEFFAGKSFYTTAANRMARNILPKAILASDLICAAGGSEPVSSEETPPPPKVQTKPEKTDLSQKTSAPAAFLPLLLVPVTVLFGIYFLGDRKYYWISLCILAETLFSFFLHFEKRKPSAHELVTVSVLCATAVLGRVAFAPIPQFKPAAAVVILSGIAFGGETGFLVGAATAFLSNFFFGQGPWTPWQMFAFGMVGLVSGIGFGKQIKSGLLLAILGFLEVLILYGGIMNPASVLMSQPHPTSEMLLSAYALGIPADLVHAASTALFLWLAGKAVLQKLKRVKKKYNFTND
;
A
#
# COMPACT_ATOMS: atom_id res chain seq x y z
N ALA A 1 -22.50 18.82 -5.48
CA ALA A 1 -23.48 19.88 -5.76
C ALA A 1 -24.03 19.70 -7.16
N PRO A 2 -25.32 19.94 -7.43
CA PRO A 2 -25.88 19.81 -8.77
C PRO A 2 -25.25 20.85 -9.71
N GLN A 3 -24.98 20.48 -10.95
CA GLN A 3 -24.47 21.41 -11.96
C GLN A 3 -25.50 22.48 -12.33
N ARG A 4 -26.80 22.15 -12.25
CA ARG A 4 -27.92 23.07 -12.45
C ARG A 4 -29.07 22.71 -11.50
N GLY A 5 -29.83 23.69 -11.05
CA GLY A 5 -30.98 23.51 -10.17
C GLY A 5 -30.63 23.59 -8.67
N ARG A 6 -31.62 23.33 -7.83
CA ARG A 6 -31.48 23.31 -6.35
C ARG A 6 -31.95 21.97 -5.81
N VAL A 7 -31.21 21.41 -4.85
CA VAL A 7 -31.61 20.25 -4.07
C VAL A 7 -32.13 20.73 -2.72
N GLN A 8 -33.39 20.44 -2.42
CA GLN A 8 -33.98 20.70 -1.09
C GLN A 8 -33.95 19.41 -0.28
N LYS A 9 -33.17 19.38 0.78
CA LYS A 9 -33.14 18.25 1.72
C LYS A 9 -34.26 18.43 2.76
N LYS A 10 -35.27 17.56 2.72
CA LYS A 10 -36.38 17.52 3.71
C LYS A 10 -36.26 16.37 4.70
N ALA A 11 -35.29 15.50 4.53
CA ALA A 11 -35.06 14.30 5.33
C ALA A 11 -33.58 14.11 5.65
N ALA A 12 -33.24 13.31 6.66
CA ALA A 12 -31.89 12.90 6.98
C ALA A 12 -31.40 11.91 5.93
N VAL A 13 -30.42 12.32 5.11
CA VAL A 13 -29.85 11.51 4.02
C VAL A 13 -28.44 11.10 4.36
N THR A 14 -28.13 9.82 4.25
CA THR A 14 -26.77 9.29 4.33
C THR A 14 -26.44 8.58 3.02
N MET A 15 -25.19 8.70 2.57
CA MET A 15 -24.71 8.05 1.36
C MET A 15 -23.51 7.17 1.70
N LEU A 16 -23.52 5.95 1.18
CA LEU A 16 -22.36 5.07 1.10
C LEU A 16 -21.79 5.18 -0.32
N THR A 17 -20.56 5.67 -0.41
CA THR A 17 -19.86 5.87 -1.68
C THR A 17 -19.26 4.57 -2.18
N GLN A 18 -19.01 4.47 -3.48
CA GLN A 18 -18.38 3.30 -4.12
C GLN A 18 -17.02 2.94 -3.50
N ASN A 19 -16.26 3.93 -3.01
CA ASN A 19 -15.00 3.72 -2.31
C ASN A 19 -15.18 3.95 -0.80
N PRO A 20 -15.33 2.91 0.02
CA PRO A 20 -15.55 3.05 1.45
C PRO A 20 -14.40 3.74 2.20
N GLN A 21 -13.19 3.70 1.64
CA GLN A 21 -11.99 4.30 2.25
C GLN A 21 -12.09 5.82 2.43
N GLU A 22 -12.92 6.49 1.62
CA GLU A 22 -13.14 7.94 1.72
C GLU A 22 -13.85 8.34 3.03
N LEU A 23 -14.52 7.40 3.67
CA LEU A 23 -15.26 7.63 4.91
C LEU A 23 -14.39 7.48 6.16
N PHE A 24 -13.22 6.84 6.04
CA PHE A 24 -12.41 6.45 7.19
C PHE A 24 -11.42 7.55 7.58
N SER A 25 -11.48 8.00 8.82
CA SER A 25 -10.66 9.09 9.37
C SER A 25 -9.90 8.71 10.64
N LYS A 26 -10.27 7.63 11.32
CA LYS A 26 -9.73 7.22 12.62
C LYS A 26 -8.71 6.09 12.50
N ASN A 27 -8.05 5.79 13.62
CA ASN A 27 -7.00 4.78 13.64
C ASN A 27 -7.51 3.36 13.86
N THR A 28 -8.69 3.19 14.46
CA THR A 28 -9.30 1.88 14.68
C THR A 28 -10.77 1.87 14.24
N VAL A 29 -11.28 0.68 13.93
CA VAL A 29 -12.71 0.47 13.62
C VAL A 29 -13.58 0.94 14.79
N SER A 30 -13.18 0.64 16.02
CA SER A 30 -13.90 1.08 17.22
C SER A 30 -13.98 2.61 17.29
N GLU A 31 -12.87 3.33 17.03
CA GLU A 31 -12.86 4.80 17.03
C GLU A 31 -13.73 5.42 15.93
N GLU A 32 -13.89 4.77 14.77
CA GLU A 32 -14.79 5.23 13.70
C GLU A 32 -16.27 5.14 14.12
N LEU A 33 -16.63 4.11 14.89
CA LEU A 33 -18.02 3.85 15.29
C LEU A 33 -18.43 4.59 16.57
N LEU A 34 -17.46 4.93 17.45
CA LEU A 34 -17.69 5.57 18.74
C LEU A 34 -18.56 6.85 18.68
N PRO A 35 -18.27 7.83 17.80
CA PRO A 35 -18.99 9.09 17.79
C PRO A 35 -20.38 9.02 17.14
N LEU A 36 -20.76 7.88 16.54
CA LEU A 36 -21.95 7.77 15.69
C LEU A 36 -23.21 7.35 16.43
N ALA A 37 -23.07 6.62 17.54
CA ALA A 37 -24.22 6.11 18.29
C ALA A 37 -23.86 5.74 19.73
N ASN A 38 -24.92 5.51 20.58
CA ASN A 38 -24.77 4.96 21.92
C ASN A 38 -24.21 3.52 21.89
N ALA A 39 -23.84 3.00 23.08
CA ALA A 39 -23.18 1.70 23.19
C ALA A 39 -24.05 0.55 22.67
N ASP A 40 -25.35 0.55 23.00
CA ASP A 40 -26.27 -0.54 22.66
C ASP A 40 -26.53 -0.63 21.14
N ASP A 41 -26.79 0.50 20.49
CA ASP A 41 -27.00 0.54 19.04
C ASP A 41 -25.72 0.15 18.29
N ARG A 42 -24.57 0.60 18.78
CA ARG A 42 -23.27 0.26 18.21
C ARG A 42 -22.99 -1.24 18.31
N GLN A 43 -23.24 -1.86 19.48
CA GLN A 43 -23.03 -3.29 19.67
C GLN A 43 -23.91 -4.11 18.72
N LYS A 44 -25.19 -3.74 18.57
CA LYS A 44 -26.12 -4.40 17.65
C LYS A 44 -25.64 -4.31 16.18
N ILE A 45 -25.22 -3.14 15.74
CA ILE A 45 -24.77 -2.95 14.35
C ILE A 45 -23.42 -3.62 14.11
N VAL A 46 -22.52 -3.61 15.10
CA VAL A 46 -21.22 -4.33 15.02
C VAL A 46 -21.45 -5.82 14.83
N ALA A 47 -22.36 -6.43 15.62
CA ALA A 47 -22.73 -7.83 15.48
C ALA A 47 -23.39 -8.11 14.12
N LEU A 48 -24.32 -7.25 13.71
CA LEU A 48 -25.04 -7.37 12.44
C LEU A 48 -24.11 -7.34 11.23
N CYS A 49 -23.07 -6.50 11.28
CA CYS A 49 -22.05 -6.36 10.22
C CYS A 49 -20.83 -7.27 10.41
N GLU A 50 -20.81 -8.14 11.43
CA GLU A 50 -19.71 -9.07 11.75
C GLU A 50 -18.35 -8.36 11.89
N LEU A 51 -18.32 -7.27 12.66
CA LEU A 51 -17.15 -6.43 12.83
C LEU A 51 -16.41 -6.66 14.15
N GLU A 52 -16.92 -7.53 15.05
CA GLU A 52 -16.31 -7.80 16.36
C GLU A 52 -14.83 -8.16 16.30
N PRO A 53 -14.39 -9.04 15.39
CA PRO A 53 -12.98 -9.44 15.32
C PRO A 53 -12.04 -8.32 14.89
N PHE A 54 -12.58 -7.22 14.35
CA PHE A 54 -11.84 -6.15 13.70
C PHE A 54 -11.85 -4.83 14.46
N LEU A 55 -12.45 -4.76 15.63
CA LEU A 55 -12.65 -3.51 16.38
C LEU A 55 -11.35 -2.75 16.66
N ASP A 56 -10.26 -3.47 16.94
CA ASP A 56 -8.95 -2.89 17.20
C ASP A 56 -8.08 -2.74 15.93
N ALA A 57 -8.58 -3.24 14.79
CA ALA A 57 -7.87 -3.12 13.53
C ALA A 57 -8.00 -1.70 12.96
N HIS A 58 -7.02 -1.30 12.16
CA HIS A 58 -7.13 -0.05 11.42
C HIS A 58 -8.04 -0.26 10.19
N PRO A 59 -8.96 0.68 9.86
CA PRO A 59 -9.89 0.53 8.74
C PRO A 59 -9.24 0.19 7.40
N TYR A 60 -8.05 0.68 7.14
CA TYR A 60 -7.30 0.37 5.92
C TYR A 60 -6.61 -1.00 5.94
N ASP A 61 -6.54 -1.69 7.08
CA ASP A 61 -5.99 -3.06 7.18
C ASP A 61 -7.06 -4.12 6.89
N LEU A 62 -8.32 -3.72 6.76
CA LEU A 62 -9.45 -4.56 6.42
C LEU A 62 -9.43 -4.95 4.93
N SER A 63 -9.93 -6.14 4.61
CA SER A 63 -10.25 -6.54 3.23
C SER A 63 -11.32 -5.63 2.61
N GLY A 64 -11.46 -5.61 1.28
CA GLY A 64 -12.46 -4.77 0.61
C GLY A 64 -13.90 -5.03 1.10
N GLY A 65 -14.27 -6.29 1.33
CA GLY A 65 -15.59 -6.66 1.87
C GLY A 65 -15.79 -6.21 3.32
N GLU A 66 -14.76 -6.34 4.18
CA GLU A 66 -14.78 -5.85 5.56
C GLU A 66 -14.88 -4.31 5.62
N GLN A 67 -14.18 -3.61 4.73
CA GLN A 67 -14.30 -2.15 4.59
C GLN A 67 -15.71 -1.73 4.19
N GLN A 68 -16.34 -2.47 3.28
CA GLN A 68 -17.72 -2.24 2.86
C GLN A 68 -18.69 -2.45 4.03
N ARG A 69 -18.48 -3.51 4.83
CA ARG A 69 -19.26 -3.77 6.06
C ARG A 69 -19.10 -2.65 7.08
N LEU A 70 -17.88 -2.15 7.29
CA LEU A 70 -17.62 -1.01 8.17
C LEU A 70 -18.34 0.26 7.70
N ALA A 71 -18.24 0.57 6.40
CA ALA A 71 -18.91 1.73 5.84
C ALA A 71 -20.44 1.64 5.93
N LEU A 72 -21.01 0.45 5.73
CA LEU A 72 -22.44 0.18 5.95
C LEU A 72 -22.83 0.40 7.41
N ALA A 73 -22.04 -0.15 8.35
CA ALA A 73 -22.27 0.05 9.78
C ALA A 73 -22.27 1.54 10.16
N MET A 74 -21.29 2.29 9.66
CA MET A 74 -21.23 3.74 9.87
C MET A 74 -22.45 4.48 9.30
N ALA A 75 -22.93 4.06 8.13
CA ALA A 75 -24.10 4.65 7.49
C ALA A 75 -25.39 4.37 8.28
N LEU A 76 -25.58 3.14 8.75
CA LEU A 76 -26.75 2.74 9.55
C LEU A 76 -26.78 3.39 10.94
N LEU A 77 -25.62 3.53 11.60
CA LEU A 77 -25.53 4.18 12.91
C LEU A 77 -25.95 5.65 12.91
N LYS A 78 -25.88 6.33 11.76
CA LYS A 78 -26.40 7.70 11.60
C LYS A 78 -27.93 7.77 11.60
N LYS A 79 -28.64 6.63 11.60
CA LYS A 79 -30.10 6.53 11.58
C LYS A 79 -30.76 7.43 10.52
N PRO A 80 -30.38 7.29 9.24
CA PRO A 80 -30.93 8.12 8.16
C PRO A 80 -32.41 7.74 7.89
N GLU A 81 -33.15 8.69 7.32
CA GLU A 81 -34.47 8.42 6.72
C GLU A 81 -34.34 7.93 5.28
N ILE A 82 -33.27 8.39 4.58
CA ILE A 82 -32.95 7.96 3.23
C ILE A 82 -31.48 7.51 3.20
N LEU A 83 -31.25 6.28 2.74
CA LEU A 83 -29.94 5.69 2.56
C LEU A 83 -29.66 5.52 1.08
N ILE A 84 -28.61 6.18 0.59
CA ILE A 84 -28.13 6.03 -0.78
C ILE A 84 -26.93 5.09 -0.76
N LEU A 85 -26.98 4.02 -1.54
CA LEU A 85 -25.97 2.99 -1.66
C LEU A 85 -25.43 2.98 -3.08
N ASP A 86 -24.15 3.31 -3.25
CA ASP A 86 -23.47 3.28 -4.54
C ASP A 86 -22.57 2.04 -4.61
N GLU A 87 -22.97 1.05 -5.45
CA GLU A 87 -22.31 -0.23 -5.65
C GLU A 87 -22.01 -1.02 -4.35
N PRO A 88 -22.99 -1.18 -3.44
CA PRO A 88 -22.74 -1.77 -2.12
C PRO A 88 -22.41 -3.26 -2.15
N THR A 89 -22.70 -3.97 -3.25
CA THR A 89 -22.42 -5.40 -3.44
C THR A 89 -21.01 -5.69 -3.93
N LYS A 90 -20.26 -4.66 -4.31
CA LYS A 90 -18.91 -4.80 -4.87
C LYS A 90 -17.93 -5.38 -3.84
N GLY A 91 -17.31 -6.51 -4.17
CA GLY A 91 -16.34 -7.18 -3.29
C GLY A 91 -16.96 -7.99 -2.15
N LEU A 92 -18.29 -8.11 -2.09
CA LEU A 92 -18.98 -8.99 -1.15
C LEU A 92 -19.16 -10.39 -1.74
N ASP A 93 -19.02 -11.41 -0.90
CA ASP A 93 -19.38 -12.78 -1.25
C ASP A 93 -20.91 -12.96 -1.30
N ALA A 94 -21.36 -14.06 -1.86
CA ALA A 94 -22.79 -14.35 -2.04
C ALA A 94 -23.55 -14.45 -0.69
N CYS A 95 -22.89 -14.97 0.35
CA CYS A 95 -23.47 -15.09 1.67
C CYS A 95 -23.73 -13.71 2.28
N PHE A 96 -22.74 -12.82 2.20
CA PHE A 96 -22.91 -11.48 2.75
C PHE A 96 -23.83 -10.59 1.91
N LYS A 97 -23.93 -10.80 0.58
CA LYS A 97 -24.95 -10.12 -0.25
C LYS A 97 -26.36 -10.40 0.25
N LYS A 98 -26.68 -11.67 0.58
CA LYS A 98 -27.95 -12.05 1.17
C LYS A 98 -28.17 -11.38 2.52
N LYS A 99 -27.17 -11.42 3.42
CA LYS A 99 -27.24 -10.72 4.72
C LYS A 99 -27.44 -9.22 4.55
N LEU A 100 -26.75 -8.58 3.61
CA LEU A 100 -26.94 -7.16 3.29
C LEU A 100 -28.40 -6.87 2.94
N ALA A 101 -29.00 -7.67 2.08
CA ALA A 101 -30.40 -7.53 1.72
C ALA A 101 -31.35 -7.70 2.93
N ASP A 102 -31.10 -8.71 3.77
CA ASP A 102 -31.86 -8.94 5.00
C ASP A 102 -31.75 -7.78 5.98
N ILE A 103 -30.52 -7.24 6.16
CA ILE A 103 -30.27 -6.04 6.96
C ILE A 103 -31.09 -4.86 6.43
N LEU A 104 -31.04 -4.61 5.12
CA LEU A 104 -31.74 -3.49 4.51
C LEU A 104 -33.27 -3.66 4.60
N LYS A 105 -33.80 -4.85 4.34
CA LYS A 105 -35.24 -5.17 4.48
C LYS A 105 -35.76 -5.08 5.92
N SER A 106 -34.90 -5.34 6.91
CA SER A 106 -35.27 -5.22 8.33
C SER A 106 -35.55 -3.78 8.77
N GLN A 107 -35.06 -2.78 8.01
CA GLN A 107 -35.16 -1.35 8.33
C GLN A 107 -36.47 -0.75 7.82
N LYS A 108 -37.62 -1.08 8.46
CA LYS A 108 -38.98 -0.70 8.02
C LYS A 108 -39.24 0.79 7.79
N LYS A 109 -38.43 1.69 8.37
CA LYS A 109 -38.55 3.16 8.24
C LYS A 109 -37.55 3.81 7.33
N LEU A 110 -36.71 3.03 6.67
CA LEU A 110 -35.62 3.50 5.83
C LEU A 110 -36.02 3.41 4.37
N SER A 111 -35.97 4.55 3.66
CA SER A 111 -36.05 4.57 2.20
C SER A 111 -34.68 4.34 1.62
N ILE A 112 -34.52 3.37 0.71
CA ILE A 112 -33.24 2.97 0.16
C ILE A 112 -33.21 3.30 -1.32
N LEU A 113 -32.19 4.03 -1.75
CA LEU A 113 -31.85 4.24 -3.16
C LEU A 113 -30.54 3.49 -3.46
N LEU A 114 -30.66 2.40 -4.21
CA LEU A 114 -29.54 1.56 -4.61
C LEU A 114 -29.11 1.89 -6.03
N VAL A 115 -27.82 2.20 -6.24
CA VAL A 115 -27.18 2.25 -7.56
C VAL A 115 -26.31 1.03 -7.69
N SER A 116 -26.58 0.16 -8.67
CA SER A 116 -25.83 -1.07 -8.85
C SER A 116 -25.90 -1.57 -10.28
N HIS A 117 -24.85 -2.30 -10.70
CA HIS A 117 -24.81 -3.10 -11.92
C HIS A 117 -24.97 -4.60 -11.64
N ASP A 118 -25.21 -4.98 -10.38
CA ASP A 118 -25.54 -6.35 -9.98
C ASP A 118 -27.03 -6.62 -10.25
N LEU A 119 -27.31 -7.08 -11.46
CA LEU A 119 -28.69 -7.29 -11.92
C LEU A 119 -29.41 -8.35 -11.13
N GLU A 120 -28.71 -9.40 -10.69
CA GLU A 120 -29.30 -10.49 -9.90
C GLU A 120 -29.72 -9.96 -8.51
N PHE A 121 -28.86 -9.18 -7.87
CA PHE A 121 -29.21 -8.54 -6.60
C PHE A 121 -30.41 -7.60 -6.71
N CYS A 122 -30.44 -6.79 -7.78
CA CYS A 122 -31.58 -5.89 -8.02
C CYS A 122 -32.87 -6.67 -8.32
N ALA A 123 -32.79 -7.75 -9.09
CA ALA A 123 -33.96 -8.57 -9.43
C ALA A 123 -34.58 -9.24 -8.20
N GLU A 124 -33.74 -9.67 -7.24
CA GLU A 124 -34.18 -10.41 -6.06
C GLU A 124 -34.66 -9.50 -4.92
N TYR A 125 -34.09 -8.30 -4.79
CA TYR A 125 -34.26 -7.50 -3.57
C TYR A 125 -34.87 -6.10 -3.77
N ALA A 126 -34.92 -5.56 -4.98
CA ALA A 126 -35.49 -4.24 -5.22
C ALA A 126 -37.01 -4.28 -5.37
N ASP A 127 -37.73 -3.27 -4.85
CA ASP A 127 -39.17 -3.09 -5.07
C ASP A 127 -39.43 -2.48 -6.45
N ARG A 128 -38.58 -1.56 -6.90
CA ARG A 128 -38.66 -0.90 -8.22
C ARG A 128 -37.26 -0.70 -8.78
N ILE A 129 -37.17 -0.78 -10.10
CA ILE A 129 -35.91 -0.62 -10.84
C ILE A 129 -36.09 0.45 -11.90
N GLY A 130 -35.08 1.33 -12.01
CA GLY A 130 -35.02 2.33 -13.06
C GLY A 130 -33.67 2.27 -13.78
N MET A 131 -33.67 2.36 -15.11
CA MET A 131 -32.45 2.42 -15.92
C MET A 131 -32.19 3.85 -16.37
N ILE A 132 -31.00 4.33 -16.05
CA ILE A 132 -30.50 5.63 -16.53
C ILE A 132 -29.54 5.40 -17.69
N PHE A 133 -29.84 6.02 -18.83
CA PHE A 133 -28.95 6.00 -19.99
C PHE A 133 -28.84 7.42 -20.56
N ALA A 134 -27.61 7.84 -20.85
CA ALA A 134 -27.32 9.21 -21.34
C ALA A 134 -27.94 10.34 -20.48
N GLY A 135 -28.04 10.14 -19.17
CA GLY A 135 -28.58 11.11 -18.22
C GLY A 135 -30.12 11.16 -18.17
N GLN A 136 -30.80 10.24 -18.81
CA GLN A 136 -32.26 10.14 -18.80
C GLN A 136 -32.75 8.80 -18.27
N LEU A 137 -33.87 8.81 -17.55
CA LEU A 137 -34.54 7.59 -17.12
C LEU A 137 -35.25 6.97 -18.32
N THR A 138 -34.71 5.87 -18.84
CA THR A 138 -35.18 5.23 -20.08
C THR A 138 -36.21 4.12 -19.85
N SER A 139 -36.20 3.51 -18.65
CA SER A 139 -37.12 2.44 -18.29
C SER A 139 -37.27 2.39 -16.79
N GLU A 140 -38.49 2.13 -16.31
CA GLU A 140 -38.82 1.99 -14.89
C GLU A 140 -39.92 0.93 -14.74
N GLY A 141 -39.92 0.18 -13.64
CA GLY A 141 -40.96 -0.82 -13.35
C GLY A 141 -40.62 -1.69 -12.15
N THR A 142 -41.44 -2.66 -11.85
CA THR A 142 -41.10 -3.75 -10.93
C THR A 142 -39.99 -4.61 -11.53
N PRO A 143 -39.26 -5.41 -10.74
CA PRO A 143 -38.22 -6.30 -11.28
C PRO A 143 -38.73 -7.17 -12.44
N GLU A 144 -39.93 -7.73 -12.30
CA GLU A 144 -40.55 -8.56 -13.33
C GLU A 144 -40.82 -7.77 -14.60
N GLU A 145 -41.43 -6.58 -14.50
CA GLU A 145 -41.69 -5.70 -15.65
C GLU A 145 -40.42 -5.19 -16.30
N PHE A 146 -39.40 -4.98 -15.49
CA PHE A 146 -38.13 -4.45 -15.95
C PHE A 146 -37.27 -5.48 -16.68
N PHE A 147 -37.15 -6.72 -16.17
CA PHE A 147 -36.26 -7.75 -16.70
C PHE A 147 -36.93 -8.66 -17.73
N ALA A 148 -38.24 -8.92 -17.60
CA ALA A 148 -38.95 -9.83 -18.52
C ALA A 148 -38.95 -9.30 -19.94
N GLY A 149 -38.56 -10.13 -20.89
CA GLY A 149 -38.61 -9.83 -22.32
C GLY A 149 -37.58 -8.85 -22.86
N LYS A 150 -36.60 -8.38 -22.07
CA LYS A 150 -35.55 -7.46 -22.52
C LYS A 150 -34.30 -8.22 -22.97
N SER A 151 -33.69 -7.73 -24.07
CA SER A 151 -32.59 -8.44 -24.73
C SER A 151 -31.21 -8.14 -24.15
N PHE A 152 -30.97 -6.92 -23.65
CA PHE A 152 -29.65 -6.47 -23.27
C PHE A 152 -29.44 -6.39 -21.76
N TYR A 153 -30.38 -5.82 -21.01
CA TYR A 153 -30.27 -5.66 -19.55
C TYR A 153 -31.28 -6.57 -18.89
N THR A 154 -30.88 -7.84 -18.71
CA THR A 154 -31.67 -8.85 -18.01
C THR A 154 -30.78 -9.80 -17.25
N THR A 155 -31.35 -10.51 -16.26
CA THR A 155 -30.66 -11.49 -15.43
C THR A 155 -30.17 -12.69 -16.24
N ALA A 156 -29.23 -13.45 -15.71
CA ALA A 156 -28.74 -14.68 -16.34
C ALA A 156 -29.86 -15.70 -16.52
N ALA A 157 -30.72 -15.84 -15.51
CA ALA A 157 -31.87 -16.74 -15.54
C ALA A 157 -32.83 -16.41 -16.70
N ASN A 158 -33.21 -15.15 -16.83
CA ASN A 158 -34.08 -14.73 -17.94
C ASN A 158 -33.40 -14.89 -19.32
N ARG A 159 -32.11 -14.60 -19.40
CA ARG A 159 -31.33 -14.79 -20.65
C ARG A 159 -31.32 -16.24 -21.12
N MET A 160 -31.25 -17.18 -20.17
CA MET A 160 -31.23 -18.63 -20.48
C MET A 160 -32.63 -19.15 -20.87
N ALA A 161 -33.67 -18.69 -20.22
CA ALA A 161 -35.00 -19.29 -20.28
C ALA A 161 -36.07 -18.45 -21.02
N ARG A 162 -35.80 -17.22 -21.45
CA ARG A 162 -36.76 -16.28 -21.98
C ARG A 162 -37.64 -16.81 -23.11
N ASN A 163 -37.15 -17.76 -23.91
CA ASN A 163 -37.87 -18.37 -24.99
C ASN A 163 -38.90 -19.40 -24.53
N ILE A 164 -38.75 -19.92 -23.31
CA ILE A 164 -39.60 -20.97 -22.73
C ILE A 164 -40.38 -20.41 -21.55
N LEU A 165 -39.70 -19.62 -20.71
CA LEU A 165 -40.22 -19.02 -19.46
C LEU A 165 -39.91 -17.52 -19.46
N PRO A 166 -40.60 -16.68 -20.22
CA PRO A 166 -40.27 -15.26 -20.39
C PRO A 166 -40.35 -14.44 -19.08
N LYS A 167 -41.13 -14.91 -18.10
CA LYS A 167 -41.31 -14.25 -16.80
C LYS A 167 -40.29 -14.69 -15.75
N ALA A 168 -39.51 -15.74 -15.99
CA ALA A 168 -38.51 -16.20 -15.03
C ALA A 168 -37.33 -15.21 -15.05
N ILE A 169 -37.09 -14.54 -13.93
CA ILE A 169 -36.00 -13.55 -13.75
C ILE A 169 -34.97 -14.00 -12.74
N LEU A 170 -35.28 -14.97 -11.88
CA LEU A 170 -34.38 -15.51 -10.87
C LEU A 170 -34.03 -16.99 -11.16
N ALA A 171 -32.90 -17.44 -10.62
CA ALA A 171 -32.52 -18.85 -10.70
C ALA A 171 -33.54 -19.77 -9.99
N SER A 172 -34.13 -19.31 -8.89
CA SER A 172 -35.24 -20.00 -8.19
C SER A 172 -36.45 -20.25 -9.09
N ASP A 173 -36.80 -19.31 -9.97
CA ASP A 173 -37.92 -19.48 -10.91
C ASP A 173 -37.68 -20.66 -11.86
N LEU A 174 -36.42 -20.82 -12.31
CA LEU A 174 -36.04 -21.93 -13.19
C LEU A 174 -36.04 -23.27 -12.47
N ILE A 175 -35.55 -23.29 -11.23
CA ILE A 175 -35.51 -24.50 -10.40
C ILE A 175 -36.95 -24.97 -10.11
N CYS A 176 -37.83 -24.07 -9.72
CA CYS A 176 -39.25 -24.37 -9.49
C CYS A 176 -39.92 -24.88 -10.74
N ALA A 177 -39.70 -24.22 -11.89
CA ALA A 177 -40.27 -24.65 -13.17
C ALA A 177 -39.76 -26.01 -13.65
N ALA A 178 -38.54 -26.40 -13.27
CA ALA A 178 -37.96 -27.71 -13.56
C ALA A 178 -38.43 -28.81 -12.56
N GLY A 179 -39.34 -28.51 -11.63
CA GLY A 179 -39.82 -29.45 -10.62
C GLY A 179 -38.85 -29.66 -9.44
N GLY A 180 -37.83 -28.80 -9.33
CA GLY A 180 -36.95 -28.73 -8.16
C GLY A 180 -37.60 -27.97 -7.01
N SER A 181 -37.34 -28.35 -5.77
CA SER A 181 -37.63 -27.52 -4.60
C SER A 181 -36.55 -26.45 -4.53
N GLU A 182 -36.88 -25.24 -4.09
CA GLU A 182 -35.85 -24.27 -3.70
C GLU A 182 -34.82 -24.97 -2.83
N PRO A 183 -33.55 -24.77 -3.04
CA PRO A 183 -32.56 -25.26 -2.12
C PRO A 183 -32.93 -24.65 -0.77
N VAL A 184 -33.43 -25.48 0.12
CA VAL A 184 -33.65 -25.12 1.53
C VAL A 184 -32.35 -24.47 1.92
N SER A 185 -32.41 -23.21 2.32
CA SER A 185 -31.26 -22.54 2.91
C SER A 185 -30.85 -23.43 4.09
N SER A 186 -29.95 -24.38 3.82
CA SER A 186 -29.33 -25.16 4.85
C SER A 186 -28.59 -24.14 5.69
N GLU A 187 -29.26 -23.80 6.81
CA GLU A 187 -28.54 -23.33 7.98
C GLU A 187 -27.34 -24.24 8.09
N GLU A 188 -26.18 -23.62 8.11
CA GLU A 188 -24.91 -24.34 8.28
C GLU A 188 -24.53 -25.34 7.18
N THR A 189 -24.30 -24.88 5.96
CA THR A 189 -23.04 -25.37 5.38
C THR A 189 -21.95 -24.83 6.29
N PRO A 190 -21.15 -25.72 6.94
CA PRO A 190 -19.94 -25.27 7.61
C PRO A 190 -19.23 -24.37 6.61
N PRO A 191 -18.79 -23.16 7.00
CA PRO A 191 -18.15 -22.22 6.08
C PRO A 191 -17.21 -23.04 5.22
N PRO A 192 -17.27 -22.96 3.88
CA PRO A 192 -16.46 -23.80 2.99
C PRO A 192 -15.10 -23.79 3.62
N PRO A 193 -14.51 -24.98 3.94
CA PRO A 193 -13.36 -25.02 4.82
C PRO A 193 -12.53 -23.88 4.35
N LYS A 194 -12.35 -22.88 5.23
CA LYS A 194 -11.58 -21.70 4.85
C LYS A 194 -10.54 -22.27 3.97
N VAL A 195 -10.70 -22.17 2.66
CA VAL A 195 -9.58 -22.31 1.79
C VAL A 195 -8.74 -21.22 2.40
N GLN A 196 -8.10 -21.60 3.49
CA GLN A 196 -6.77 -21.18 3.65
C GLN A 196 -6.27 -21.47 2.25
N THR A 197 -6.35 -20.46 1.39
CA THR A 197 -5.19 -20.20 0.62
C THR A 197 -4.14 -19.98 1.71
N LYS A 198 -3.82 -21.05 2.40
CA LYS A 198 -2.44 -21.37 2.67
C LYS A 198 -1.85 -20.96 1.36
N PRO A 199 -1.17 -19.79 1.32
CA PRO A 199 -0.37 -19.53 0.15
C PRO A 199 0.22 -20.89 -0.05
N GLU A 200 -0.19 -21.56 -1.13
CA GLU A 200 0.42 -22.79 -1.52
C GLU A 200 1.84 -22.49 -1.16
N LYS A 201 2.26 -23.01 -0.02
CA LYS A 201 3.63 -23.20 0.24
C LYS A 201 4.00 -24.14 -0.88
N THR A 202 4.12 -23.56 -2.06
CA THR A 202 5.22 -23.91 -2.87
C THR A 202 6.32 -23.84 -1.84
N ASP A 203 6.68 -24.96 -1.29
CA ASP A 203 7.96 -25.26 -0.70
C ASP A 203 9.03 -25.14 -1.81
N LEU A 204 8.98 -24.02 -2.49
CA LEU A 204 10.15 -23.25 -2.72
C LEU A 204 10.44 -22.69 -1.31
N SER A 205 11.08 -23.51 -0.48
CA SER A 205 12.21 -23.10 0.29
C SER A 205 13.09 -22.34 -0.71
N GLN A 206 12.65 -21.16 -1.10
CA GLN A 206 13.51 -20.11 -1.57
C GLN A 206 14.35 -19.80 -0.35
N LYS A 207 15.43 -20.61 -0.23
CA LYS A 207 16.64 -20.17 0.41
C LYS A 207 16.70 -18.69 0.05
N THR A 208 16.43 -17.86 1.04
CA THR A 208 16.65 -16.42 1.00
C THR A 208 17.88 -16.21 0.17
N SER A 209 17.72 -15.61 -1.00
CA SER A 209 18.84 -15.27 -1.85
C SER A 209 19.54 -14.04 -1.23
N ALA A 210 19.99 -14.23 0.01
CA ALA A 210 20.92 -13.32 0.68
C ALA A 210 22.15 -12.93 -0.17
N PRO A 211 22.61 -13.75 -1.18
CA PRO A 211 23.87 -13.42 -1.85
C PRO A 211 23.80 -12.18 -2.73
N ALA A 212 22.67 -11.77 -3.29
CA ALA A 212 22.66 -10.67 -4.25
C ALA A 212 22.83 -9.28 -3.60
N ALA A 213 22.22 -9.06 -2.42
CA ALA A 213 22.37 -7.80 -1.69
C ALA A 213 23.76 -7.69 -1.02
N PHE A 214 24.38 -8.82 -0.69
CA PHE A 214 25.74 -8.85 -0.12
C PHE A 214 26.86 -8.78 -1.19
N LEU A 215 26.51 -8.97 -2.48
CA LEU A 215 27.48 -8.94 -3.55
C LEU A 215 28.26 -7.59 -3.63
N PRO A 216 27.62 -6.41 -3.59
CA PRO A 216 28.33 -5.13 -3.54
C PRO A 216 29.19 -4.97 -2.29
N LEU A 217 28.76 -5.51 -1.14
CA LEU A 217 29.52 -5.44 0.10
C LEU A 217 30.88 -6.14 0.00
N LEU A 218 30.94 -7.20 -0.80
CA LEU A 218 32.18 -7.94 -1.03
C LEU A 218 32.97 -7.35 -2.20
N LEU A 219 32.32 -7.03 -3.31
CA LEU A 219 32.99 -6.60 -4.55
C LEU A 219 33.59 -5.20 -4.45
N VAL A 220 32.87 -4.23 -3.88
CA VAL A 220 33.36 -2.84 -3.80
C VAL A 220 34.68 -2.70 -3.06
N PRO A 221 34.90 -3.30 -1.86
CA PRO A 221 36.20 -3.29 -1.20
C PRO A 221 37.32 -3.92 -2.06
N VAL A 222 37.01 -5.04 -2.75
CA VAL A 222 37.97 -5.71 -3.65
C VAL A 222 38.33 -4.81 -4.82
N THR A 223 37.34 -4.15 -5.44
CA THR A 223 37.54 -3.20 -6.55
C THR A 223 38.38 -2.01 -6.10
N VAL A 224 38.15 -1.47 -4.91
CA VAL A 224 38.95 -0.37 -4.34
C VAL A 224 40.42 -0.81 -4.12
N LEU A 225 40.62 -1.97 -3.50
CA LEU A 225 41.96 -2.52 -3.26
C LEU A 225 42.69 -2.79 -4.58
N PHE A 226 42.04 -3.40 -5.56
CA PHE A 226 42.59 -3.63 -6.90
C PHE A 226 42.99 -2.31 -7.57
N GLY A 227 42.12 -1.29 -7.50
CA GLY A 227 42.37 0.03 -8.02
C GLY A 227 43.62 0.70 -7.40
N ILE A 228 43.78 0.54 -6.06
CA ILE A 228 44.96 1.11 -5.35
C ILE A 228 46.27 0.47 -5.83
N TYR A 229 46.27 -0.87 -6.02
CA TYR A 229 47.50 -1.60 -6.31
C TYR A 229 47.86 -1.71 -7.79
N PHE A 230 46.89 -1.76 -8.71
CA PHE A 230 47.12 -2.12 -10.11
C PHE A 230 46.84 -1.01 -11.13
N LEU A 231 46.03 0.03 -10.80
CA LEU A 231 45.69 1.07 -11.75
C LEU A 231 46.57 2.31 -11.59
N GLY A 232 46.93 2.94 -12.72
CA GLY A 232 47.82 4.11 -12.81
C GLY A 232 47.15 5.46 -12.43
N ASP A 233 47.62 6.57 -13.03
CA ASP A 233 47.33 7.96 -12.64
C ASP A 233 45.84 8.39 -12.66
N ARG A 234 44.95 7.63 -13.31
CA ARG A 234 43.51 7.92 -13.33
C ARG A 234 42.68 6.84 -12.63
N LYS A 235 43.15 6.34 -11.48
CA LYS A 235 42.57 5.26 -10.72
C LYS A 235 41.09 5.49 -10.38
N TYR A 236 40.71 6.70 -9.98
CA TYR A 236 39.36 7.01 -9.56
C TYR A 236 38.30 6.83 -10.65
N TYR A 237 38.63 7.05 -11.93
CA TYR A 237 37.69 6.84 -13.02
C TYR A 237 37.31 5.37 -13.14
N TRP A 238 38.31 4.50 -13.16
CA TRP A 238 38.07 3.06 -13.27
C TRP A 238 37.39 2.47 -12.03
N ILE A 239 37.84 2.89 -10.85
CA ILE A 239 37.23 2.46 -9.58
C ILE A 239 35.76 2.88 -9.53
N SER A 240 35.46 4.15 -9.87
CA SER A 240 34.08 4.65 -9.87
C SER A 240 33.22 3.94 -10.90
N LEU A 241 33.74 3.62 -12.08
CA LEU A 241 33.00 2.89 -13.10
C LEU A 241 32.70 1.46 -12.66
N CYS A 242 33.66 0.76 -12.06
CA CYS A 242 33.45 -0.58 -11.53
C CYS A 242 32.40 -0.58 -10.40
N ILE A 243 32.48 0.37 -9.45
CA ILE A 243 31.48 0.49 -8.36
C ILE A 243 30.08 0.77 -8.93
N LEU A 244 29.99 1.63 -9.97
CA LEU A 244 28.71 1.87 -10.65
C LEU A 244 28.18 0.58 -11.28
N ALA A 245 29.03 -0.15 -11.99
CA ALA A 245 28.65 -1.41 -12.63
C ALA A 245 28.22 -2.47 -11.60
N GLU A 246 28.94 -2.63 -10.51
CA GLU A 246 28.64 -3.54 -9.41
C GLU A 246 27.31 -3.19 -8.74
N THR A 247 27.07 -1.90 -8.50
CA THR A 247 25.81 -1.40 -7.90
C THR A 247 24.62 -1.63 -8.82
N LEU A 248 24.77 -1.30 -10.12
CA LEU A 248 23.74 -1.53 -11.13
C LEU A 248 23.46 -3.02 -11.34
N PHE A 249 24.51 -3.85 -11.41
CA PHE A 249 24.38 -5.29 -11.58
C PHE A 249 23.61 -5.93 -10.41
N SER A 250 23.91 -5.51 -9.19
CA SER A 250 23.16 -5.95 -8.01
C SER A 250 21.68 -5.57 -8.11
N PHE A 251 21.38 -4.36 -8.59
CA PHE A 251 20.02 -3.91 -8.85
C PHE A 251 19.31 -4.78 -9.89
N PHE A 252 19.92 -5.03 -11.03
CA PHE A 252 19.33 -5.86 -12.08
C PHE A 252 19.08 -7.29 -11.61
N LEU A 253 20.03 -7.88 -10.89
CA LEU A 253 19.85 -9.23 -10.32
C LEU A 253 18.65 -9.32 -9.35
N HIS A 254 18.46 -8.29 -8.54
CA HIS A 254 17.33 -8.22 -7.64
C HIS A 254 16.00 -8.17 -8.41
N PHE A 255 15.91 -7.29 -9.42
CA PHE A 255 14.70 -7.14 -10.23
C PHE A 255 14.38 -8.38 -11.06
N GLU A 256 15.39 -9.00 -11.67
CA GLU A 256 15.19 -10.18 -12.52
C GLU A 256 14.65 -11.38 -11.74
N LYS A 257 15.16 -11.61 -10.53
CA LYS A 257 14.79 -12.78 -9.72
C LYS A 257 13.43 -12.64 -9.05
N ARG A 258 12.99 -11.46 -8.67
CA ARG A 258 11.82 -11.26 -7.81
C ARG A 258 10.50 -11.01 -8.52
N LYS A 259 10.47 -10.64 -9.79
CA LYS A 259 9.25 -10.22 -10.51
C LYS A 259 8.39 -9.28 -9.63
N PRO A 260 8.87 -8.09 -9.29
CA PRO A 260 8.22 -7.21 -8.35
C PRO A 260 6.80 -6.88 -8.80
N SER A 261 5.86 -6.81 -7.86
CA SER A 261 4.49 -6.38 -8.16
C SER A 261 4.47 -4.92 -8.60
N ALA A 262 3.47 -4.52 -9.39
CA ALA A 262 3.30 -3.11 -9.77
C ALA A 262 3.22 -2.18 -8.56
N HIS A 263 2.60 -2.61 -7.46
CA HIS A 263 2.51 -1.86 -6.21
C HIS A 263 3.87 -1.67 -5.53
N GLU A 264 4.75 -2.66 -5.59
CA GLU A 264 6.10 -2.58 -5.05
C GLU A 264 6.94 -1.56 -5.83
N LEU A 265 6.90 -1.62 -7.16
CA LEU A 265 7.57 -0.65 -8.03
C LEU A 265 7.11 0.79 -7.76
N VAL A 266 5.81 1.00 -7.67
CA VAL A 266 5.23 2.32 -7.33
C VAL A 266 5.71 2.79 -5.96
N THR A 267 5.69 1.91 -4.95
CA THR A 267 6.13 2.27 -3.60
C THR A 267 7.60 2.66 -3.55
N VAL A 268 8.48 1.88 -4.18
CA VAL A 268 9.91 2.20 -4.30
C VAL A 268 10.12 3.53 -5.01
N SER A 269 9.42 3.75 -6.13
CA SER A 269 9.51 5.01 -6.90
C SER A 269 9.07 6.22 -6.08
N VAL A 270 7.98 6.11 -5.30
CA VAL A 270 7.50 7.18 -4.42
C VAL A 270 8.50 7.47 -3.29
N LEU A 271 9.12 6.44 -2.71
CA LEU A 271 10.15 6.62 -1.68
C LEU A 271 11.39 7.31 -2.24
N CYS A 272 11.87 6.90 -3.42
CA CYS A 272 12.97 7.57 -4.11
C CYS A 272 12.61 9.04 -4.41
N ALA A 273 11.45 9.30 -4.98
CA ALA A 273 10.99 10.65 -5.27
C ALA A 273 10.91 11.52 -4.00
N THR A 274 10.40 10.97 -2.90
CA THR A 274 10.33 11.67 -1.60
C THR A 274 11.72 12.02 -1.08
N ALA A 275 12.68 11.09 -1.17
CA ALA A 275 14.06 11.32 -0.74
C ALA A 275 14.77 12.37 -1.62
N VAL A 276 14.57 12.31 -2.95
CA VAL A 276 15.10 13.29 -3.91
C VAL A 276 14.51 14.68 -3.64
N LEU A 277 13.19 14.80 -3.53
CA LEU A 277 12.50 16.05 -3.23
C LEU A 277 12.96 16.63 -1.89
N GLY A 278 13.11 15.80 -0.87
CA GLY A 278 13.66 16.21 0.41
C GLY A 278 15.08 16.76 0.27
N ARG A 279 15.93 16.13 -0.54
CA ARG A 279 17.28 16.60 -0.80
C ARG A 279 17.29 17.95 -1.55
N VAL A 280 16.41 18.13 -2.51
CA VAL A 280 16.27 19.36 -3.30
C VAL A 280 15.67 20.50 -2.46
N ALA A 281 14.63 20.23 -1.67
CA ALA A 281 13.99 21.25 -0.82
C ALA A 281 14.94 21.85 0.21
N PHE A 282 15.91 21.08 0.71
CA PHE A 282 16.93 21.53 1.65
C PHE A 282 18.27 21.84 0.96
N ALA A 283 18.28 22.04 -0.37
CA ALA A 283 19.50 22.35 -1.12
C ALA A 283 20.31 23.55 -0.58
N PRO A 284 19.66 24.66 -0.13
CA PRO A 284 20.40 25.82 0.39
C PRO A 284 21.18 25.55 1.67
N ILE A 285 20.83 24.49 2.42
CA ILE A 285 21.49 24.17 3.69
C ILE A 285 22.50 23.04 3.44
N PRO A 286 23.82 23.31 3.53
CA PRO A 286 24.83 22.30 3.30
C PRO A 286 24.68 21.12 4.27
N GLN A 287 24.75 19.90 3.74
CA GLN A 287 24.65 18.62 4.45
C GLN A 287 23.35 18.37 5.26
N PHE A 288 22.50 19.36 5.47
CA PHE A 288 21.26 19.23 6.23
C PHE A 288 20.11 18.78 5.30
N LYS A 289 19.86 17.47 5.19
CA LYS A 289 18.91 16.90 4.21
C LYS A 289 18.20 15.66 4.79
N PRO A 290 16.88 15.47 4.54
CA PRO A 290 16.12 14.33 5.04
C PRO A 290 16.33 13.03 4.26
N ALA A 291 17.10 13.03 3.16
CA ALA A 291 17.19 11.89 2.25
C ALA A 291 17.62 10.59 2.93
N ALA A 292 18.66 10.63 3.78
CA ALA A 292 19.11 9.46 4.51
C ALA A 292 18.05 8.91 5.47
N ALA A 293 17.25 9.78 6.10
CA ALA A 293 16.14 9.35 6.95
C ALA A 293 15.08 8.54 6.16
N VAL A 294 14.74 8.97 4.95
CA VAL A 294 13.81 8.24 4.07
C VAL A 294 14.39 6.88 3.66
N VAL A 295 15.68 6.83 3.33
CA VAL A 295 16.39 5.58 2.98
C VAL A 295 16.37 4.59 4.14
N ILE A 296 16.71 5.05 5.35
CA ILE A 296 16.66 4.25 6.59
C ILE A 296 15.25 3.68 6.82
N LEU A 297 14.22 4.53 6.75
CA LEU A 297 12.83 4.10 6.93
C LEU A 297 12.39 3.09 5.87
N SER A 298 12.86 3.23 4.63
CA SER A 298 12.61 2.29 3.54
C SER A 298 13.20 0.92 3.84
N GLY A 299 14.46 0.87 4.29
CA GLY A 299 15.14 -0.37 4.71
C GLY A 299 14.40 -1.07 5.84
N ILE A 300 14.07 -0.34 6.92
CA ILE A 300 13.35 -0.88 8.08
C ILE A 300 11.95 -1.41 7.71
N ALA A 301 11.24 -0.72 6.80
CA ALA A 301 9.88 -1.09 6.44
C ALA A 301 9.82 -2.27 5.47
N PHE A 302 10.65 -2.25 4.42
CA PHE A 302 10.53 -3.18 3.28
C PHE A 302 11.68 -4.20 3.20
N GLY A 303 12.70 -4.07 4.04
CA GLY A 303 13.87 -4.97 4.04
C GLY A 303 15.12 -4.30 3.45
N GLY A 304 16.30 -4.90 3.76
CA GLY A 304 17.59 -4.31 3.42
C GLY A 304 17.81 -4.16 1.91
N GLU A 305 17.36 -5.11 1.11
CA GLU A 305 17.51 -5.07 -0.35
C GLU A 305 16.74 -3.87 -0.96
N THR A 306 15.49 -3.68 -0.54
CA THR A 306 14.68 -2.52 -0.96
C THR A 306 15.29 -1.21 -0.46
N GLY A 307 15.81 -1.21 0.77
CA GLY A 307 16.54 -0.06 1.33
C GLY A 307 17.78 0.31 0.52
N PHE A 308 18.58 -0.68 0.11
CA PHE A 308 19.74 -0.49 -0.76
C PHE A 308 19.34 0.13 -2.10
N LEU A 309 18.29 -0.42 -2.72
CA LEU A 309 17.79 0.07 -3.98
C LEU A 309 17.31 1.53 -3.90
N VAL A 310 16.49 1.86 -2.88
CA VAL A 310 16.00 3.23 -2.65
C VAL A 310 17.18 4.17 -2.42
N GLY A 311 18.19 3.77 -1.64
CA GLY A 311 19.39 4.56 -1.36
C GLY A 311 20.20 4.84 -2.62
N ALA A 312 20.55 3.80 -3.37
CA ALA A 312 21.33 3.92 -4.61
C ALA A 312 20.59 4.76 -5.67
N ALA A 313 19.29 4.49 -5.90
CA ALA A 313 18.49 5.26 -6.84
C ALA A 313 18.31 6.71 -6.40
N THR A 314 18.15 6.99 -5.11
CA THR A 314 18.05 8.36 -4.57
C THR A 314 19.33 9.14 -4.86
N ALA A 315 20.51 8.57 -4.62
CA ALA A 315 21.78 9.21 -4.91
C ALA A 315 21.93 9.53 -6.41
N PHE A 316 21.67 8.55 -7.27
CA PHE A 316 21.75 8.70 -8.71
C PHE A 316 20.79 9.78 -9.22
N LEU A 317 19.50 9.66 -8.90
CA LEU A 317 18.47 10.59 -9.40
C LEU A 317 18.66 12.01 -8.85
N SER A 318 19.01 12.17 -7.58
CA SER A 318 19.21 13.51 -7.01
C SER A 318 20.42 14.23 -7.60
N ASN A 319 21.44 13.51 -8.06
CA ASN A 319 22.61 14.12 -8.69
C ASN A 319 22.33 14.71 -10.08
N PHE A 320 21.17 14.48 -10.69
CA PHE A 320 20.74 15.29 -11.84
C PHE A 320 20.46 16.76 -11.45
N PHE A 321 20.13 17.02 -10.18
CA PHE A 321 19.93 18.37 -9.66
C PHE A 321 21.21 18.97 -9.06
N PHE A 322 22.08 18.13 -8.45
CA PHE A 322 23.28 18.57 -7.74
C PHE A 322 24.57 18.42 -8.57
N GLY A 323 24.48 17.90 -9.77
CA GLY A 323 25.60 17.58 -10.65
C GLY A 323 26.06 16.13 -10.51
N GLN A 324 26.27 15.49 -11.67
CA GLN A 324 26.86 14.16 -11.77
C GLN A 324 28.39 14.27 -11.82
N GLY A 325 29.06 13.31 -11.21
CA GLY A 325 30.52 13.28 -11.20
C GLY A 325 31.10 11.96 -10.70
N PRO A 326 32.41 11.85 -10.54
CA PRO A 326 33.09 10.65 -10.05
C PRO A 326 32.60 10.21 -8.66
N TRP A 327 32.03 11.13 -7.89
CA TRP A 327 31.44 10.86 -6.56
C TRP A 327 30.11 10.12 -6.64
N THR A 328 29.40 10.15 -7.76
CA THR A 328 28.06 9.56 -7.87
C THR A 328 28.03 8.06 -7.55
N PRO A 329 28.92 7.21 -8.10
CA PRO A 329 28.95 5.79 -7.76
C PRO A 329 29.19 5.54 -6.26
N TRP A 330 30.06 6.31 -5.65
CA TRP A 330 30.35 6.22 -4.23
C TRP A 330 29.15 6.61 -3.37
N GLN A 331 28.43 7.67 -3.76
CA GLN A 331 27.20 8.06 -3.07
C GLN A 331 26.10 7.01 -3.23
N MET A 332 25.96 6.41 -4.41
CA MET A 332 25.01 5.30 -4.64
C MET A 332 25.30 4.16 -3.70
N PHE A 333 26.56 3.76 -3.59
CA PHE A 333 26.97 2.71 -2.69
C PHE A 333 26.77 3.10 -1.21
N ALA A 334 27.18 4.29 -0.80
CA ALA A 334 27.04 4.75 0.59
C ALA A 334 25.58 4.82 1.04
N PHE A 335 24.70 5.45 0.24
CA PHE A 335 23.26 5.49 0.54
C PHE A 335 22.61 4.10 0.46
N GLY A 336 23.04 3.27 -0.47
CA GLY A 336 22.60 1.89 -0.57
C GLY A 336 22.92 1.10 0.68
N MET A 337 24.17 1.24 1.18
CA MET A 337 24.62 0.57 2.40
C MET A 337 23.86 1.03 3.65
N VAL A 338 23.58 2.32 3.77
CA VAL A 338 22.69 2.85 4.84
C VAL A 338 21.33 2.17 4.78
N GLY A 339 20.69 2.05 3.62
CA GLY A 339 19.42 1.37 3.48
C GLY A 339 19.47 -0.13 3.77
N LEU A 340 20.55 -0.80 3.34
CA LEU A 340 20.77 -2.23 3.58
C LEU A 340 20.91 -2.55 5.08
N VAL A 341 21.81 -1.83 5.76
CA VAL A 341 22.13 -2.06 7.18
C VAL A 341 20.91 -1.75 8.06
N SER A 342 20.19 -0.65 7.77
CA SER A 342 18.95 -0.32 8.47
C SER A 342 17.93 -1.45 8.36
N GLY A 343 17.78 -2.07 7.19
CA GLY A 343 16.82 -3.14 6.97
C GLY A 343 17.17 -4.45 7.66
N ILE A 344 18.45 -4.78 7.74
CA ILE A 344 18.94 -6.00 8.39
C ILE A 344 19.03 -5.83 9.92
N GLY A 345 19.58 -4.70 10.38
CA GLY A 345 19.92 -4.50 11.78
C GLY A 345 18.76 -4.06 12.67
N PHE A 346 17.83 -3.25 12.13
CA PHE A 346 16.86 -2.54 12.96
C PHE A 346 15.41 -3.01 12.79
N GLY A 347 15.14 -4.03 11.97
CA GLY A 347 13.80 -4.35 11.42
C GLY A 347 12.70 -4.70 12.42
N LYS A 348 12.96 -5.21 13.64
CA LYS A 348 11.90 -5.78 14.50
C LYS A 348 11.70 -5.11 15.86
N GLN A 349 12.62 -4.28 16.37
CA GLN A 349 12.59 -3.90 17.79
C GLN A 349 12.51 -2.40 18.12
N ILE A 350 12.46 -1.49 17.14
CA ILE A 350 12.45 -0.06 17.45
C ILE A 350 11.07 0.39 17.92
N LYS A 351 10.89 0.48 19.24
CA LYS A 351 9.67 1.00 19.88
C LYS A 351 9.72 2.52 20.12
N SER A 352 10.91 3.10 20.19
CA SER A 352 11.13 4.52 20.54
C SER A 352 11.63 5.31 19.34
N GLY A 353 11.01 6.49 19.08
CA GLY A 353 11.47 7.44 18.06
C GLY A 353 12.88 7.99 18.37
N LEU A 354 13.22 8.15 19.63
CA LEU A 354 14.55 8.60 20.06
C LEU A 354 15.62 7.54 19.73
N LEU A 355 15.35 6.26 19.98
CA LEU A 355 16.26 5.18 19.62
C LEU A 355 16.49 5.12 18.12
N LEU A 356 15.43 5.28 17.32
CA LEU A 356 15.53 5.35 15.87
C LEU A 356 16.43 6.51 15.41
N ALA A 357 16.30 7.66 16.04
CA ALA A 357 17.12 8.85 15.73
C ALA A 357 18.59 8.62 16.09
N ILE A 358 18.89 8.04 17.26
CA ILE A 358 20.26 7.75 17.67
C ILE A 358 20.92 6.73 16.73
N LEU A 359 20.21 5.66 16.38
CA LEU A 359 20.72 4.65 15.47
C LEU A 359 20.97 5.24 14.07
N GLY A 360 20.03 6.04 13.54
CA GLY A 360 20.21 6.71 12.25
C GLY A 360 21.36 7.74 12.27
N PHE A 361 21.57 8.44 13.38
CA PHE A 361 22.74 9.32 13.56
C PHE A 361 24.04 8.54 13.44
N LEU A 362 24.17 7.46 14.21
CA LEU A 362 25.38 6.63 14.21
C LEU A 362 25.61 5.97 12.84
N GLU A 363 24.55 5.48 12.22
CA GLU A 363 24.61 4.84 10.92
C GLU A 363 25.12 5.79 9.84
N VAL A 364 24.59 7.00 9.74
CA VAL A 364 25.04 8.00 8.77
C VAL A 364 26.47 8.44 9.08
N LEU A 365 26.81 8.72 10.33
CA LEU A 365 28.14 9.15 10.72
C LEU A 365 29.21 8.08 10.39
N ILE A 366 28.91 6.82 10.69
CA ILE A 366 29.88 5.71 10.56
C ILE A 366 29.90 5.17 9.13
N LEU A 367 28.72 4.84 8.55
CA LEU A 367 28.68 4.22 7.22
C LEU A 367 28.84 5.24 6.09
N TYR A 368 28.01 6.28 6.06
CA TYR A 368 28.07 7.26 4.99
C TYR A 368 29.39 8.04 5.04
N GLY A 369 29.76 8.60 6.19
CA GLY A 369 31.03 9.27 6.38
C GLY A 369 32.23 8.32 6.18
N GLY A 370 32.12 7.09 6.70
CA GLY A 370 33.14 6.06 6.54
C GLY A 370 33.46 5.68 5.11
N ILE A 371 32.47 5.78 4.20
CA ILE A 371 32.63 5.49 2.76
C ILE A 371 33.04 6.74 2.00
N MET A 372 32.39 7.90 2.23
CA MET A 372 32.56 9.09 1.43
C MET A 372 33.88 9.84 1.69
N ASN A 373 34.39 9.81 2.94
CA ASN A 373 35.65 10.47 3.26
C ASN A 373 36.85 9.81 2.56
N PRO A 374 37.08 8.50 2.64
CA PRO A 374 38.19 7.87 1.86
C PRO A 374 37.92 7.94 0.36
N ALA A 375 36.66 7.87 -0.09
CA ALA A 375 36.34 8.04 -1.51
C ALA A 375 36.83 9.39 -2.07
N SER A 376 36.74 10.48 -1.28
CA SER A 376 37.21 11.80 -1.68
C SER A 376 38.71 11.83 -1.98
N VAL A 377 39.51 11.12 -1.18
CA VAL A 377 40.95 10.98 -1.40
C VAL A 377 41.26 10.11 -2.63
N LEU A 378 40.56 8.96 -2.74
CA LEU A 378 40.70 8.04 -3.87
C LEU A 378 40.35 8.67 -5.22
N MET A 379 39.42 9.63 -5.23
CA MET A 379 39.04 10.38 -6.43
C MET A 379 40.00 11.52 -6.78
N SER A 380 40.66 12.11 -5.78
CA SER A 380 41.47 13.32 -5.97
C SER A 380 42.97 13.05 -6.02
N GLN A 381 43.47 11.97 -5.42
CA GLN A 381 44.87 11.67 -5.27
C GLN A 381 45.26 10.40 -6.01
N PRO A 382 46.32 10.47 -6.86
CA PRO A 382 46.81 9.29 -7.58
C PRO A 382 47.50 8.29 -6.65
N HIS A 383 48.15 8.77 -5.58
CA HIS A 383 48.85 7.96 -4.59
C HIS A 383 48.34 8.25 -3.20
N PRO A 384 47.23 7.61 -2.77
CA PRO A 384 46.63 7.82 -1.44
C PRO A 384 47.55 7.31 -0.34
N THR A 385 47.82 8.15 0.68
CA THR A 385 48.57 7.77 1.88
C THR A 385 47.63 7.65 3.08
N SER A 386 48.04 6.91 4.13
CA SER A 386 47.29 6.80 5.38
C SER A 386 47.04 8.16 6.05
N GLU A 387 48.02 9.08 5.93
CA GLU A 387 47.89 10.44 6.46
C GLU A 387 46.81 11.25 5.73
N MET A 388 46.72 11.13 4.42
CA MET A 388 45.67 11.78 3.62
C MET A 388 44.29 11.23 3.96
N LEU A 389 44.18 9.92 4.15
CA LEU A 389 42.91 9.29 4.59
C LEU A 389 42.50 9.78 5.98
N LEU A 390 43.42 9.82 6.94
CA LEU A 390 43.14 10.32 8.28
C LEU A 390 42.73 11.81 8.25
N SER A 391 43.41 12.61 7.45
CA SER A 391 43.11 14.04 7.25
C SER A 391 41.72 14.22 6.63
N ALA A 392 41.33 13.39 5.68
CA ALA A 392 39.99 13.43 5.07
C ALA A 392 38.90 13.15 6.09
N TYR A 393 39.10 12.17 6.96
CA TYR A 393 38.15 11.94 8.08
C TYR A 393 38.08 13.15 9.02
N ALA A 394 39.22 13.68 9.46
CA ALA A 394 39.29 14.83 10.37
C ALA A 394 38.55 16.07 9.79
N LEU A 395 38.78 16.36 8.51
CA LEU A 395 38.15 17.48 7.79
C LEU A 395 36.67 17.21 7.45
N GLY A 396 36.28 15.94 7.27
CA GLY A 396 34.91 15.53 6.96
C GLY A 396 33.96 15.53 8.17
N ILE A 397 34.49 15.33 9.40
CA ILE A 397 33.69 15.23 10.64
C ILE A 397 32.65 16.35 10.78
N PRO A 398 32.93 17.65 10.60
CA PRO A 398 31.92 18.70 10.75
C PRO A 398 30.73 18.53 9.79
N ALA A 399 30.97 18.19 8.54
CA ALA A 399 29.96 17.95 7.54
C ALA A 399 29.15 16.67 7.81
N ASP A 400 29.83 15.60 8.23
CA ASP A 400 29.22 14.32 8.60
C ASP A 400 28.32 14.46 9.84
N LEU A 401 28.75 15.25 10.84
CA LEU A 401 27.93 15.55 12.02
C LEU A 401 26.66 16.31 11.66
N VAL A 402 26.71 17.29 10.75
CA VAL A 402 25.51 17.99 10.28
C VAL A 402 24.57 17.03 9.55
N HIS A 403 25.11 16.15 8.70
CA HIS A 403 24.33 15.17 7.96
C HIS A 403 23.69 14.15 8.91
N ALA A 404 24.44 13.61 9.86
CA ALA A 404 23.94 12.69 10.87
C ALA A 404 22.89 13.34 11.78
N ALA A 405 23.15 14.57 12.24
CA ALA A 405 22.20 15.33 13.08
C ALA A 405 20.90 15.65 12.34
N SER A 406 20.98 16.04 11.06
CA SER A 406 19.77 16.24 10.24
C SER A 406 18.97 14.97 10.10
N THR A 407 19.63 13.84 9.82
CA THR A 407 18.97 12.53 9.71
C THR A 407 18.28 12.16 11.03
N ALA A 408 18.96 12.31 12.16
CA ALA A 408 18.41 12.06 13.49
C ALA A 408 17.18 12.93 13.78
N LEU A 409 17.22 14.21 13.42
CA LEU A 409 16.12 15.15 13.62
C LEU A 409 14.87 14.69 12.83
N PHE A 410 15.01 14.37 11.55
CA PHE A 410 13.89 13.92 10.73
C PHE A 410 13.34 12.57 11.20
N LEU A 411 14.20 11.65 11.63
CA LEU A 411 13.77 10.37 12.20
C LEU A 411 13.05 10.56 13.54
N TRP A 412 13.50 11.46 14.38
CA TRP A 412 12.86 11.76 15.66
C TRP A 412 11.49 12.37 15.50
N LEU A 413 11.36 13.38 14.61
CA LEU A 413 10.11 14.11 14.39
C LEU A 413 9.05 13.27 13.65
N ALA A 414 9.42 12.59 12.60
CA ALA A 414 8.48 11.93 11.70
C ALA A 414 8.66 10.40 11.58
N GLY A 415 9.82 9.87 11.98
CA GLY A 415 10.22 8.50 11.68
C GLY A 415 9.21 7.45 12.15
N LYS A 416 8.70 7.55 13.39
CA LYS A 416 7.74 6.59 13.93
C LYS A 416 6.41 6.60 13.16
N ALA A 417 5.87 7.78 12.87
CA ALA A 417 4.61 7.92 12.15
C ALA A 417 4.71 7.42 10.70
N VAL A 418 5.81 7.77 10.02
CA VAL A 418 6.07 7.32 8.65
C VAL A 418 6.27 5.80 8.62
N LEU A 419 7.07 5.25 9.54
CA LEU A 419 7.33 3.80 9.61
C LEU A 419 6.05 3.00 9.83
N GLN A 420 5.13 3.47 10.67
CA GLN A 420 3.83 2.84 10.87
C GLN A 420 3.01 2.81 9.58
N LYS A 421 2.99 3.93 8.83
CA LYS A 421 2.30 4.00 7.52
C LYS A 421 2.94 3.06 6.49
N LEU A 422 4.27 3.03 6.40
CA LEU A 422 4.99 2.15 5.47
C LEU A 422 4.76 0.66 5.79
N LYS A 423 4.77 0.27 7.07
CA LYS A 423 4.44 -1.10 7.49
C LYS A 423 2.99 -1.49 7.13
N ARG A 424 2.04 -0.55 7.19
CA ARG A 424 0.67 -0.78 6.72
C ARG A 424 0.61 -0.99 5.21
N VAL A 425 1.31 -0.17 4.44
CA VAL A 425 1.41 -0.34 2.98
C VAL A 425 1.99 -1.73 2.66
N LYS A 426 3.06 -2.14 3.34
CA LYS A 426 3.63 -3.49 3.21
C LYS A 426 2.59 -4.58 3.44
N LYS A 427 1.82 -4.49 4.54
CA LYS A 427 0.78 -5.46 4.89
C LYS A 427 -0.39 -5.47 3.90
N LYS A 428 -0.85 -4.27 3.51
CA LYS A 428 -1.99 -4.11 2.59
C LYS A 428 -1.76 -4.74 1.22
N TYR A 429 -0.56 -4.57 0.68
CA TYR A 429 -0.21 -5.05 -0.67
C TYR A 429 0.58 -6.36 -0.67
N ASN A 430 0.67 -7.00 0.49
CA ASN A 430 1.31 -8.32 0.65
C ASN A 430 2.71 -8.36 0.00
N PHE A 431 3.50 -7.28 0.20
CA PHE A 431 4.88 -7.28 -0.26
C PHE A 431 5.59 -8.45 0.40
N THR A 432 6.15 -9.34 -0.42
CA THR A 432 6.73 -10.60 -0.01
C THR A 432 7.55 -10.48 1.27
N ASN A 433 7.15 -11.29 2.23
CA ASN A 433 7.91 -11.43 3.46
C ASN A 433 9.23 -12.14 3.15
N ASP A 434 10.30 -11.50 3.53
CA ASP A 434 11.53 -12.18 3.85
C ASP A 434 11.37 -12.90 5.18
#